data_b74589fd97e1ac5f17a9f2be560f4ec7
#
_entry.id   b74589fd97e1ac5f17a9f2be560f4ec7
#
_cell.length_a   1.000
_cell.length_b   1.000
_cell.length_c   1.000
_cell.angle_alpha   90.00
_cell.angle_beta   90.00
_cell.angle_gamma   90.00
#
_symmetry.space_group_name_H-M   'P 1'
#
loop_
_entity.id
_entity.type
_entity.pdbx_description
1 polymer ?
#
loop_
_entity_poly.entity_id
_entity_poly.type
_entity_poly.pdbx_seq_one_letter_code
_entity_poly.pdbx_strand_id
1 'polypeptide(L)'
;MAYHRSDQQIERSLIMAKDRLITPGYCFILAANFLLYFGFWLLIPVLPFYLSEFFQAGNSTIGIVLSCYTVAALCIRPFSGYLLDTFARKPLYLFAYFIFMMMFGGYLIAGSLTLFIIFRIIHGVSFGMVTVGGNTVVIDIMPSSRRGEGLGYYGLTTVSYTHLTLPTI
;
A
#
# COMPACT_ATOMS: atom_id res chain seq x y z
N MET A 1 4.77 -43.63 -22.37
CA MET A 1 4.70 -42.77 -21.16
C MET A 1 5.54 -41.49 -21.26
N ALA A 2 6.75 -41.48 -21.84
CA ALA A 2 7.58 -40.27 -21.99
C ALA A 2 7.00 -39.24 -22.96
N TYR A 3 6.40 -39.67 -24.05
CA TYR A 3 5.81 -38.79 -25.09
C TYR A 3 4.68 -37.95 -24.56
N HIS A 4 3.78 -38.51 -23.75
CA HIS A 4 2.65 -37.80 -23.16
C HIS A 4 3.08 -36.73 -22.13
N ARG A 5 4.26 -36.91 -21.51
CA ARG A 5 4.83 -35.96 -20.56
C ARG A 5 5.46 -34.75 -21.26
N SER A 6 6.05 -34.95 -22.44
CA SER A 6 6.61 -33.85 -23.25
C SER A 6 5.53 -32.95 -23.83
N ASP A 7 4.41 -33.50 -24.29
CA ASP A 7 3.29 -32.73 -24.82
C ASP A 7 2.63 -31.87 -23.74
N GLN A 8 2.44 -32.42 -22.55
CA GLN A 8 1.93 -31.66 -21.39
C GLN A 8 2.90 -30.54 -20.94
N GLN A 9 4.21 -30.75 -21.04
CA GLN A 9 5.19 -29.70 -20.75
C GLN A 9 5.19 -28.59 -21.79
N ILE A 10 5.07 -28.94 -23.06
CA ILE A 10 4.96 -27.96 -24.16
C ILE A 10 3.67 -27.17 -24.04
N GLU A 11 2.55 -27.82 -23.76
CA GLU A 11 1.27 -27.14 -23.57
C GLU A 11 1.28 -26.19 -22.37
N ARG A 12 1.85 -26.59 -21.25
CA ARG A 12 2.07 -25.72 -20.07
C ARG A 12 2.98 -24.55 -20.39
N SER A 13 4.05 -24.75 -21.16
CA SER A 13 4.97 -23.68 -21.55
C SER A 13 4.33 -22.68 -22.50
N LEU A 14 3.46 -23.16 -23.41
CA LEU A 14 2.68 -22.31 -24.31
C LEU A 14 1.60 -21.51 -23.58
N ILE A 15 0.93 -22.11 -22.61
CA ILE A 15 -0.03 -21.42 -21.72
C ILE A 15 0.68 -20.34 -20.92
N MET A 16 1.84 -20.64 -20.32
CA MET A 16 2.63 -19.65 -19.57
C MET A 16 3.14 -18.51 -20.45
N ALA A 17 3.54 -18.80 -21.71
CA ALA A 17 3.99 -17.78 -22.65
C ALA A 17 2.85 -16.85 -23.11
N LYS A 18 1.60 -17.33 -23.11
CA LYS A 18 0.40 -16.56 -23.45
C LYS A 18 -0.07 -15.64 -22.31
N ASP A 19 0.27 -15.97 -21.07
CA ASP A 19 -0.11 -15.20 -19.88
C ASP A 19 0.82 -14.00 -19.73
N ARG A 20 0.41 -12.84 -20.19
CA ARG A 20 1.18 -11.60 -20.01
C ARG A 20 1.15 -11.14 -18.54
N LEU A 21 2.30 -11.12 -17.90
CA LEU A 21 2.45 -10.55 -16.55
C LEU A 21 2.27 -9.03 -16.57
N ILE A 22 2.93 -8.37 -17.52
CA ILE A 22 2.91 -6.91 -17.63
C ILE A 22 1.70 -6.48 -18.44
N THR A 23 0.65 -6.12 -17.72
CA THR A 23 -0.56 -5.49 -18.29
C THR A 23 -0.62 -4.03 -17.84
N PRO A 24 -1.30 -3.12 -18.59
CA PRO A 24 -1.46 -1.73 -18.16
C PRO A 24 -2.05 -1.61 -16.75
N GLY A 25 -3.04 -2.43 -16.40
CA GLY A 25 -3.64 -2.45 -15.06
C GLY A 25 -2.64 -2.84 -13.98
N TYR A 26 -1.77 -3.81 -14.27
CA TYR A 26 -0.72 -4.21 -13.34
C TYR A 26 0.35 -3.13 -13.18
N CYS A 27 0.77 -2.46 -14.26
CA CYS A 27 1.70 -1.33 -14.18
C CYS A 27 1.13 -0.18 -13.34
N PHE A 28 -0.16 0.13 -13.48
CA PHE A 28 -0.80 1.17 -12.67
C PHE A 28 -0.81 0.82 -11.18
N ILE A 29 -1.09 -0.44 -10.81
CA ILE A 29 -1.10 -0.83 -9.40
C ILE A 29 0.31 -0.87 -8.80
N LEU A 30 1.33 -1.25 -9.58
CA LEU A 30 2.73 -1.16 -9.16
C LEU A 30 3.15 0.30 -8.90
N ALA A 31 2.82 1.21 -9.83
CA ALA A 31 3.09 2.63 -9.68
C ALA A 31 2.35 3.24 -8.49
N ALA A 32 1.07 2.89 -8.31
CA ALA A 32 0.29 3.33 -7.16
C ALA A 32 0.89 2.83 -5.84
N ASN A 33 1.29 1.57 -5.76
CA ASN A 33 1.93 1.01 -4.57
C ASN A 33 3.28 1.69 -4.26
N PHE A 34 4.09 1.92 -5.28
CA PHE A 34 5.34 2.66 -5.12
C PHE A 34 5.09 4.07 -4.58
N LEU A 35 4.17 4.83 -5.17
CA LEU A 35 3.82 6.18 -4.73
C LEU A 35 3.23 6.22 -3.31
N LEU A 36 2.43 5.23 -2.95
CA LEU A 36 1.88 5.08 -1.59
C LEU A 36 3.02 5.01 -0.55
N TYR A 37 3.94 4.09 -0.75
CA TYR A 37 5.04 3.89 0.19
C TYR A 37 6.06 5.03 0.13
N PHE A 38 6.36 5.54 -1.04
CA PHE A 38 7.23 6.69 -1.21
C PHE A 38 6.71 7.92 -0.45
N GLY A 39 5.43 8.27 -0.65
CA GLY A 39 4.80 9.37 0.08
C GLY A 39 4.78 9.16 1.60
N PHE A 40 4.47 7.93 2.03
CA PHE A 40 4.49 7.57 3.45
C PHE A 40 5.87 7.78 4.07
N TRP A 41 6.93 7.29 3.42
CA TRP A 41 8.29 7.37 3.96
C TRP A 41 8.88 8.78 3.92
N LEU A 42 8.51 9.60 2.93
CA LEU A 42 8.87 11.02 2.94
C LEU A 42 8.24 11.77 4.11
N LEU A 43 7.03 11.36 4.51
CA LEU A 43 6.29 12.01 5.58
C LEU A 43 6.89 11.71 6.98
N ILE A 44 7.42 10.50 7.19
CA ILE A 44 7.92 10.06 8.50
C ILE A 44 8.95 11.03 9.11
N PRO A 45 10.05 11.41 8.44
CA PRO A 45 11.04 12.32 9.02
C PRO A 45 10.54 13.77 9.14
N VAL A 46 9.61 14.19 8.31
CA VAL A 46 9.08 15.58 8.30
C VAL A 46 8.14 15.83 9.48
N LEU A 47 7.35 14.82 9.86
CA LEU A 47 6.32 14.98 10.87
C LEU A 47 6.82 15.40 12.26
N PRO A 48 7.90 14.83 12.83
CA PRO A 48 8.40 15.27 14.12
C PRO A 48 8.81 16.76 14.12
N PHE A 49 9.48 17.21 13.06
CA PHE A 49 9.86 18.62 12.92
C PHE A 49 8.64 19.53 12.82
N TYR A 50 7.68 19.16 11.97
CA TYR A 50 6.45 19.93 11.81
C TYR A 50 5.66 20.03 13.12
N LEU A 51 5.53 18.94 13.87
CA LEU A 51 4.82 18.93 15.15
C LEU A 51 5.54 19.75 16.23
N SER A 52 6.87 19.71 16.25
CA SER A 52 7.66 20.49 17.23
C SER A 52 7.64 21.99 16.90
N GLU A 53 7.76 22.36 15.63
CA GLU A 53 7.84 23.76 15.23
C GLU A 53 6.46 24.43 15.20
N PHE A 54 5.46 23.81 14.59
CA PHE A 54 4.16 24.41 14.39
C PHE A 54 3.23 24.31 15.62
N PHE A 55 3.21 23.14 16.27
CA PHE A 55 2.37 22.89 17.43
C PHE A 55 3.11 23.00 18.77
N GLN A 56 4.40 23.27 18.79
CA GLN A 56 5.26 23.28 19.97
C GLN A 56 5.12 22.00 20.80
N ALA A 57 4.92 20.86 20.10
CA ALA A 57 4.66 19.57 20.72
C ALA A 57 5.93 18.97 21.32
N GLY A 58 5.86 18.52 22.56
CA GLY A 58 6.96 17.79 23.21
C GLY A 58 7.12 16.38 22.64
N ASN A 59 8.29 15.77 22.86
CA ASN A 59 8.66 14.44 22.31
C ASN A 59 7.63 13.35 22.64
N SER A 60 7.04 13.36 23.83
CA SER A 60 5.99 12.40 24.22
C SER A 60 4.74 12.54 23.35
N THR A 61 4.29 13.78 23.09
CA THR A 61 3.14 14.07 22.24
C THR A 61 3.40 13.66 20.81
N ILE A 62 4.58 13.95 20.28
CA ILE A 62 5.01 13.52 18.93
C ILE A 62 4.94 11.99 18.82
N GLY A 63 5.48 11.27 19.81
CA GLY A 63 5.42 9.81 19.85
C GLY A 63 3.98 9.28 19.82
N ILE A 64 3.07 9.87 20.60
CA ILE A 64 1.64 9.50 20.62
C ILE A 64 1.01 9.74 19.23
N VAL A 65 1.23 10.89 18.62
CA VAL A 65 0.67 11.24 17.29
C VAL A 65 1.14 10.27 16.22
N LEU A 66 2.41 9.90 16.23
CA LEU A 66 2.96 8.93 15.28
C LEU A 66 2.40 7.52 15.54
N SER A 67 2.25 7.13 16.80
CA SER A 67 1.71 5.82 17.18
C SER A 67 0.23 5.66 16.82
N CYS A 68 -0.58 6.72 16.93
CA CYS A 68 -2.00 6.67 16.56
C CYS A 68 -2.23 6.19 15.10
N TYR A 69 -1.38 6.61 14.17
CA TYR A 69 -1.42 6.14 12.79
C TYR A 69 -1.19 4.62 12.70
N THR A 70 -0.14 4.13 13.34
CA THR A 70 0.22 2.70 13.29
C THR A 70 -0.85 1.84 13.94
N VAL A 71 -1.35 2.25 15.10
CA VAL A 71 -2.44 1.56 15.80
C VAL A 71 -3.69 1.51 14.92
N ALA A 72 -4.10 2.63 14.33
CA ALA A 72 -5.25 2.69 13.44
C ALA A 72 -5.10 1.76 12.22
N ALA A 73 -3.90 1.75 11.61
CA ALA A 73 -3.59 0.87 10.48
C ALA A 73 -3.61 -0.62 10.87
N LEU A 74 -3.17 -0.97 12.06
CA LEU A 74 -3.22 -2.35 12.55
C LEU A 74 -4.66 -2.78 12.87
N CYS A 75 -5.44 -1.91 13.53
CA CYS A 75 -6.82 -2.22 13.91
C CYS A 75 -7.73 -2.47 12.71
N ILE A 76 -7.54 -1.75 11.60
CA ILE A 76 -8.40 -1.93 10.42
C ILE A 76 -8.08 -3.20 9.61
N ARG A 77 -6.86 -3.75 9.67
CA ARG A 77 -6.45 -4.90 8.85
C ARG A 77 -7.36 -6.13 8.95
N PRO A 78 -7.77 -6.62 10.12
CA PRO A 78 -8.68 -7.76 10.21
C PRO A 78 -10.05 -7.45 9.59
N PHE A 79 -10.52 -6.21 9.68
CA PHE A 79 -11.79 -5.79 9.08
C PHE A 79 -11.68 -5.55 7.58
N SER A 80 -10.48 -5.21 7.08
CA SER A 80 -10.24 -4.97 5.65
C SER A 80 -10.54 -6.20 4.80
N GLY A 81 -10.19 -7.40 5.28
CA GLY A 81 -10.52 -8.67 4.61
C GLY A 81 -12.03 -8.84 4.46
N TYR A 82 -12.78 -8.69 5.55
CA TYR A 82 -14.23 -8.79 5.54
C TYR A 82 -14.89 -7.76 4.58
N LEU A 83 -14.41 -6.53 4.59
CA LEU A 83 -14.91 -5.46 3.71
C LEU A 83 -14.63 -5.76 2.23
N LEU A 84 -13.43 -6.30 1.90
CA LEU A 84 -13.05 -6.69 0.54
C LEU A 84 -13.80 -7.92 0.03
N ASP A 85 -14.31 -8.76 0.91
CA ASP A 85 -15.15 -9.91 0.56
C ASP A 85 -16.63 -9.54 0.43
N THR A 86 -17.08 -8.50 1.16
CA THR A 86 -18.48 -8.03 1.15
C THR A 86 -18.74 -7.02 0.04
N PHE A 87 -17.80 -6.12 -0.23
CA PHE A 87 -17.92 -5.05 -1.22
C PHE A 87 -17.07 -5.32 -2.46
N ALA A 88 -17.39 -4.62 -3.55
CA ALA A 88 -16.56 -4.68 -4.76
C ALA A 88 -15.13 -4.20 -4.49
N ARG A 89 -14.14 -5.07 -4.67
CA ARG A 89 -12.74 -4.87 -4.26
C ARG A 89 -12.09 -3.64 -4.88
N LYS A 90 -12.26 -3.45 -6.20
CA LYS A 90 -11.65 -2.30 -6.93
C LYS A 90 -12.18 -0.94 -6.46
N PRO A 91 -13.50 -0.69 -6.40
CA PRO A 91 -14.03 0.58 -5.89
C PRO A 91 -13.61 0.85 -4.45
N LEU A 92 -13.64 -0.16 -3.58
CA LEU A 92 -13.24 -0.03 -2.19
C LEU A 92 -11.75 0.34 -2.06
N TYR A 93 -10.88 -0.32 -2.84
CA TYR A 93 -9.45 0.00 -2.90
C TYR A 93 -9.21 1.43 -3.38
N LEU A 94 -9.88 1.87 -4.47
CA LEU A 94 -9.75 3.22 -5.00
C LEU A 94 -10.25 4.28 -4.02
N PHE A 95 -11.35 4.02 -3.33
CA PHE A 95 -11.89 4.91 -2.31
C PHE A 95 -10.93 5.07 -1.13
N ALA A 96 -10.39 3.96 -0.60
CA ALA A 96 -9.40 4.00 0.46
C ALA A 96 -8.12 4.74 0.03
N TYR A 97 -7.67 4.51 -1.22
CA TYR A 97 -6.50 5.18 -1.79
C TYR A 97 -6.75 6.69 -1.96
N PHE A 98 -7.94 7.09 -2.38
CA PHE A 98 -8.34 8.49 -2.47
C PHE A 98 -8.30 9.18 -1.12
N ILE A 99 -8.88 8.56 -0.06
CA ILE A 99 -8.80 9.08 1.31
C ILE A 99 -7.33 9.20 1.76
N PHE A 100 -6.52 8.18 1.50
CA PHE A 100 -5.09 8.21 1.82
C PHE A 100 -4.40 9.43 1.20
N MET A 101 -4.63 9.72 -0.08
CA MET A 101 -4.06 10.89 -0.76
C MET A 101 -4.60 12.22 -0.22
N MET A 102 -5.89 12.30 0.07
CA MET A 102 -6.51 13.51 0.63
C MET A 102 -5.93 13.90 1.99
N MET A 103 -5.48 12.93 2.79
CA MET A 103 -4.91 13.21 4.12
C MET A 103 -3.58 13.99 4.07
N PHE A 104 -2.81 13.89 2.99
CA PHE A 104 -1.63 14.75 2.81
C PHE A 104 -2.02 16.24 2.74
N GLY A 105 -3.08 16.55 1.99
CA GLY A 105 -3.64 17.91 1.97
C GLY A 105 -4.27 18.30 3.31
N GLY A 106 -4.90 17.35 4.00
CA GLY A 106 -5.49 17.55 5.32
C GLY A 106 -4.50 18.04 6.37
N TYR A 107 -3.26 17.54 6.34
CA TYR A 107 -2.23 18.01 7.28
C TYR A 107 -1.87 19.48 7.12
N LEU A 108 -1.99 20.04 5.91
CA LEU A 108 -1.68 21.44 5.64
C LEU A 108 -2.73 22.40 6.21
N ILE A 109 -3.98 21.92 6.36
CA ILE A 109 -5.11 22.71 6.88
C ILE A 109 -5.42 22.39 8.35
N ALA A 110 -4.66 21.50 8.99
CA ALA A 110 -4.86 21.14 10.38
C ALA A 110 -4.40 22.28 11.30
N GLY A 111 -5.32 23.19 11.64
CA GLY A 111 -5.05 24.33 12.51
C GLY A 111 -4.93 23.99 14.01
N SER A 112 -5.16 22.73 14.43
CA SER A 112 -5.01 22.28 15.80
C SER A 112 -4.42 20.88 15.89
N LEU A 113 -3.73 20.59 17.01
CA LEU A 113 -3.14 19.28 17.26
C LEU A 113 -4.22 18.17 17.29
N THR A 114 -5.38 18.44 17.86
CA THR A 114 -6.49 17.49 17.92
C THR A 114 -6.97 17.12 16.53
N LEU A 115 -7.17 18.09 15.63
CA LEU A 115 -7.55 17.84 14.25
C LEU A 115 -6.48 17.07 13.49
N PHE A 116 -5.22 17.39 13.76
CA PHE A 116 -4.07 16.66 13.19
C PHE A 116 -4.09 15.18 13.60
N ILE A 117 -4.35 14.87 14.89
CA ILE A 117 -4.48 13.48 15.38
C ILE A 117 -5.62 12.75 14.69
N ILE A 118 -6.78 13.40 14.51
CA ILE A 118 -7.91 12.81 13.78
C ILE A 118 -7.51 12.47 12.35
N PHE A 119 -6.83 13.37 11.64
CA PHE A 119 -6.32 13.08 10.30
C PHE A 119 -5.30 11.94 10.30
N ARG A 120 -4.44 11.83 11.31
CA ARG A 120 -3.50 10.70 11.46
C ARG A 120 -4.22 9.36 11.61
N ILE A 121 -5.31 9.32 12.39
CA ILE A 121 -6.11 8.10 12.56
C ILE A 121 -6.78 7.72 11.23
N ILE A 122 -7.45 8.66 10.56
CA ILE A 122 -8.10 8.41 9.27
C ILE A 122 -7.08 7.97 8.21
N HIS A 123 -5.92 8.62 8.18
CA HIS A 123 -4.82 8.26 7.28
C HIS A 123 -4.29 6.84 7.56
N GLY A 124 -4.15 6.45 8.84
CA GLY A 124 -3.76 5.11 9.24
C GLY A 124 -4.78 4.05 8.83
N VAL A 125 -6.07 4.31 9.04
CA VAL A 125 -7.16 3.41 8.59
C VAL A 125 -7.12 3.22 7.07
N SER A 126 -7.02 4.31 6.30
CA SER A 126 -6.96 4.24 4.84
C SER A 126 -5.71 3.50 4.35
N PHE A 127 -4.54 3.72 4.96
CA PHE A 127 -3.31 2.98 4.66
C PHE A 127 -3.45 1.48 4.91
N GLY A 128 -4.02 1.09 6.06
CA GLY A 128 -4.28 -0.30 6.38
C GLY A 128 -5.17 -0.98 5.34
N MET A 129 -6.24 -0.31 4.91
CA MET A 129 -7.13 -0.81 3.86
C MET A 129 -6.45 -0.90 2.50
N VAL A 130 -5.69 0.12 2.10
CA VAL A 130 -5.00 0.13 0.81
C VAL A 130 -3.94 -0.97 0.72
N THR A 131 -3.18 -1.21 1.78
CA THR A 131 -2.16 -2.26 1.78
C THR A 131 -2.74 -3.67 1.68
N VAL A 132 -3.85 -3.96 2.34
CA VAL A 132 -4.56 -5.24 2.21
C VAL A 132 -5.26 -5.34 0.86
N GLY A 133 -6.00 -4.29 0.46
CA GLY A 133 -6.73 -4.23 -0.81
C GLY A 133 -5.82 -4.33 -2.03
N GLY A 134 -4.64 -3.71 -1.98
CA GLY A 134 -3.66 -3.78 -3.06
C GLY A 134 -3.19 -5.20 -3.35
N ASN A 135 -2.84 -5.97 -2.33
CA ASN A 135 -2.50 -7.39 -2.48
C ASN A 135 -3.65 -8.19 -3.11
N THR A 136 -4.88 -7.96 -2.64
CA THR A 136 -6.07 -8.65 -3.16
C THR A 136 -6.32 -8.30 -4.63
N VAL A 137 -6.25 -7.02 -5.00
CA VAL A 137 -6.44 -6.57 -6.39
C VAL A 137 -5.35 -7.13 -7.30
N VAL A 138 -4.09 -7.21 -6.84
CA VAL A 138 -3.00 -7.84 -7.62
C VAL A 138 -3.31 -9.31 -7.90
N ILE A 139 -3.77 -10.07 -6.90
CA ILE A 139 -4.14 -11.48 -7.08
C ILE A 139 -5.29 -11.62 -8.09
N ASP A 140 -6.26 -10.71 -8.06
CA ASP A 140 -7.44 -10.76 -8.95
C ASP A 140 -7.09 -10.46 -10.42
N ILE A 141 -6.12 -9.58 -10.67
CA ILE A 141 -5.73 -9.21 -12.04
C ILE A 141 -4.64 -10.11 -12.63
N MET A 142 -3.97 -10.93 -11.79
CA MET A 142 -2.91 -11.83 -12.25
C MET A 142 -3.47 -13.17 -12.72
N PRO A 143 -2.93 -13.72 -13.83
CA PRO A 143 -3.16 -15.10 -14.21
C PRO A 143 -2.77 -16.05 -13.08
N SER A 144 -3.57 -17.11 -12.86
CA SER A 144 -3.34 -18.06 -11.76
C SER A 144 -1.94 -18.70 -11.79
N SER A 145 -1.39 -18.90 -12.99
CA SER A 145 -0.05 -19.46 -13.24
C SER A 145 1.09 -18.54 -12.77
N ARG A 146 0.86 -17.21 -12.68
CA ARG A 146 1.89 -16.19 -12.43
C ARG A 146 1.63 -15.31 -11.20
N ARG A 147 0.67 -15.69 -10.35
CA ARG A 147 0.32 -14.91 -9.13
C ARG A 147 1.50 -14.70 -8.19
N GLY A 148 2.32 -15.74 -7.98
CA GLY A 148 3.50 -15.64 -7.12
C GLY A 148 4.53 -14.64 -7.65
N GLU A 149 4.77 -14.64 -8.96
CA GLU A 149 5.67 -13.72 -9.63
C GLU A 149 5.13 -12.28 -9.54
N GLY A 150 3.82 -12.09 -9.81
CA GLY A 150 3.17 -10.80 -9.70
C GLY A 150 3.23 -10.22 -8.29
N LEU A 151 2.98 -11.02 -7.26
CA LEU A 151 3.12 -10.60 -5.86
C LEU A 151 4.58 -10.29 -5.49
N GLY A 152 5.55 -11.01 -6.06
CA GLY A 152 6.97 -10.74 -5.88
C GLY A 152 7.36 -9.34 -6.37
N TYR A 153 7.00 -8.98 -7.61
CA TYR A 153 7.26 -7.62 -8.13
C TYR A 153 6.48 -6.55 -7.37
N TYR A 154 5.25 -6.83 -6.96
CA TYR A 154 4.49 -5.91 -6.11
C TYR A 154 5.19 -5.66 -4.77
N GLY A 155 5.73 -6.71 -4.15
CA GLY A 155 6.55 -6.62 -2.94
C GLY A 155 7.83 -5.80 -3.15
N LEU A 156 8.50 -5.94 -4.30
CA LEU A 156 9.68 -5.15 -4.64
C LEU A 156 9.37 -3.64 -4.69
N THR A 157 8.21 -3.23 -5.22
CA THR A 157 7.82 -1.81 -5.19
C THR A 157 7.62 -1.28 -3.77
N THR A 158 7.27 -2.16 -2.83
CA THR A 158 7.12 -1.81 -1.41
C THR A 158 8.46 -1.51 -0.73
N VAL A 159 9.56 -2.14 -1.16
CA VAL A 159 10.88 -1.98 -0.52
C VAL A 159 11.84 -1.07 -1.30
N SER A 160 11.55 -0.77 -2.57
CA SER A 160 12.44 0.03 -3.42
C SER A 160 12.72 1.42 -2.87
N TYR A 161 11.80 2.02 -2.11
CA TYR A 161 11.99 3.33 -1.49
C TYR A 161 13.01 3.32 -0.36
N THR A 162 13.22 2.19 0.34
CA THR A 162 14.18 2.11 1.45
C THR A 162 15.60 2.40 0.99
N HIS A 163 15.93 2.02 -0.24
CA HIS A 163 17.21 2.32 -0.86
C HIS A 163 17.33 3.77 -1.35
N LEU A 164 16.19 4.44 -1.61
CA LEU A 164 16.15 5.83 -2.07
C LEU A 164 16.19 6.83 -0.91
N THR A 165 15.70 6.45 0.26
CA THR A 165 15.52 7.34 1.42
C THR A 165 16.54 7.14 2.53
N LEU A 166 17.24 6.02 2.57
CA LEU A 166 18.37 5.84 3.49
C LEU A 166 19.62 6.48 2.86
N PRO A 167 20.18 7.53 3.47
CA PRO A 167 21.51 7.97 3.08
C PRO A 167 22.44 6.78 3.34
N THR A 168 23.19 6.39 2.32
CA THR A 168 24.32 5.49 2.47
C THR A 168 25.31 6.16 3.42
N ILE A 169 25.27 5.77 4.70
CA ILE A 169 26.29 6.11 5.68
C ILE A 169 27.45 5.16 5.46
#